data_4560b3e4aaeba22537d12d58c97cb710
#
_entry.id   4560b3e4aaeba22537d12d58c97cb710
#
_cell.length_a   1.000
_cell.length_b   1.000
_cell.length_c   1.000
_cell.angle_alpha   90.00
_cell.angle_beta   90.00
_cell.angle_gamma   90.00
#
_symmetry.space_group_name_H-M   'P 1'
#
loop_
_entity.id
_entity.type
_entity.pdbx_description
1 polymer ?
#
loop_
_entity_poly.entity_id
_entity_poly.type
_entity_poly.pdbx_seq_one_letter_code
_entity_poly.pdbx_strand_id
1 'polypeptide(L)'
;MSDTISNDYVSMINKTGSGYNIPVIVDAIVDAEISAVKEIVTAKKDKVDAAISGMAVLKSSMQVSQANVTTIMGQSHLSLGVTPNSDYVSASISDHSALTESSNILSDVTIAKPFIFEMPGFSSATYAVQNARSLSVKFGEYSSPSNPTFDGFTQNGNTTTISVSVGDTLTEIAAQLDAIVGVSAKVVQKSASGSAFSLLITSETGAQNSISIDDSDGSSSEANMFKTASGGSYPNSFIQSATDAAFKFNGVDISRETNTVTDLVAGLHIKLLSNVSGDQIIQTSLSQSNIQQNVESLIGELNAYKADLNALGFVDEVGDESGQLANNAYLRSTKQKLMNLMTAPITGFGEADIHFVEFGIKTAVDGSYVFDQTTFDRTFLNAPEKFDALTQDKAYASDPNVFVYAATDSDVPSGKHTFTDSDDKLNAGTTGEKSMSFTGSGPFAFSTPDYPGFVFETASSTPGDLSIYVGRSAKTKLFDFFSEALASTGNHETTVAGYEDRSSSLESKLTKIDQREALLQAMYTKRFSEMEKVVNASTSSEEYITQLVDGWNKS
;
A
#
# COMPACT_ATOMS: atom_id res chain seq x y z
N MET A 1 30.05 33.80 -35.96
CA MET A 1 30.25 34.55 -37.23
C MET A 1 31.73 34.62 -37.65
N SER A 2 32.65 34.04 -36.90
CA SER A 2 34.11 34.03 -37.24
C SER A 2 34.53 32.79 -38.06
N ASP A 3 33.82 31.67 -37.95
CA ASP A 3 34.20 30.39 -38.58
C ASP A 3 33.87 30.29 -40.07
N THR A 4 32.86 31.01 -40.55
CA THR A 4 32.44 31.00 -41.96
C THR A 4 33.43 31.72 -42.88
N ILE A 5 34.14 32.71 -42.37
CA ILE A 5 35.11 33.49 -43.17
C ILE A 5 36.42 32.69 -43.36
N SER A 6 36.82 31.87 -42.38
CA SER A 6 38.02 31.03 -42.46
C SER A 6 37.88 29.89 -43.48
N ASN A 7 36.72 29.23 -43.48
CA ASN A 7 36.45 28.13 -44.42
C ASN A 7 36.32 28.57 -45.88
N ASP A 8 35.83 29.78 -46.14
CA ASP A 8 35.69 30.30 -47.49
C ASP A 8 37.06 30.67 -48.09
N TYR A 9 37.98 31.20 -47.28
CA TYR A 9 39.35 31.51 -47.70
C TYR A 9 40.15 30.24 -48.01
N VAL A 10 40.04 29.20 -47.20
CA VAL A 10 40.70 27.89 -47.40
C VAL A 10 40.14 27.19 -48.63
N SER A 11 38.84 27.28 -48.88
CA SER A 11 38.19 26.77 -50.09
C SER A 11 38.62 27.50 -51.37
N MET A 12 38.90 28.79 -51.30
CA MET A 12 39.43 29.58 -52.42
C MET A 12 40.91 29.23 -52.78
N ILE A 13 41.71 28.99 -51.73
CA ILE A 13 43.11 28.59 -51.89
C ILE A 13 43.23 27.20 -52.53
N ASN A 14 42.32 26.27 -52.14
CA ASN A 14 42.24 24.90 -52.67
C ASN A 14 42.00 24.86 -54.23
N LYS A 15 41.40 25.89 -54.80
CA LYS A 15 41.12 25.93 -56.23
C LYS A 15 42.36 26.38 -57.12
N THR A 16 43.34 27.01 -56.49
CA THR A 16 44.49 27.57 -57.19
C THR A 16 45.84 27.01 -56.70
N GLY A 17 45.89 26.20 -55.65
CA GLY A 17 47.08 25.62 -55.03
C GLY A 17 47.41 24.20 -55.45
N SER A 18 47.78 23.38 -54.48
CA SER A 18 48.14 21.96 -54.65
C SER A 18 46.99 21.05 -55.14
N GLY A 19 45.76 21.52 -55.15
CA GLY A 19 44.55 20.73 -55.52
C GLY A 19 44.05 19.77 -54.47
N TYR A 20 44.67 19.73 -53.28
CA TYR A 20 44.19 18.88 -52.12
C TYR A 20 43.10 19.58 -51.31
N ASN A 21 42.14 18.81 -50.86
CA ASN A 21 41.10 19.33 -49.95
C ASN A 21 41.67 19.40 -48.52
N ILE A 22 42.25 20.54 -48.14
CA ILE A 22 42.89 20.77 -46.84
C ILE A 22 41.96 20.52 -45.67
N PRO A 23 40.70 21.01 -45.61
CA PRO A 23 39.78 20.70 -44.51
C PRO A 23 39.65 19.19 -44.27
N VAL A 24 39.42 18.39 -45.30
CA VAL A 24 39.29 16.93 -45.19
C VAL A 24 40.55 16.26 -44.66
N ILE A 25 41.74 16.76 -45.09
CA ILE A 25 43.02 16.23 -44.61
C ILE A 25 43.24 16.59 -43.14
N VAL A 26 42.94 17.82 -42.77
CA VAL A 26 43.06 18.29 -41.38
C VAL A 26 42.09 17.50 -40.47
N ASP A 27 40.84 17.37 -40.89
CA ASP A 27 39.82 16.60 -40.13
C ASP A 27 40.29 15.15 -39.95
N ALA A 28 40.78 14.49 -41.00
CA ALA A 28 41.27 13.11 -40.91
C ALA A 28 42.48 12.95 -39.98
N ILE A 29 43.40 13.92 -39.96
CA ILE A 29 44.58 13.89 -39.07
C ILE A 29 44.15 14.12 -37.62
N VAL A 30 43.30 15.10 -37.37
CA VAL A 30 42.80 15.41 -36.03
C VAL A 30 41.97 14.26 -35.50
N ASP A 31 41.09 13.68 -36.33
CA ASP A 31 40.30 12.50 -35.97
C ASP A 31 41.20 11.31 -35.59
N ALA A 32 42.24 11.04 -36.38
CA ALA A 32 43.21 9.98 -36.10
C ALA A 32 43.95 10.17 -34.75
N GLU A 33 44.19 11.43 -34.32
CA GLU A 33 44.85 11.72 -33.05
C GLU A 33 43.91 11.70 -31.84
N ILE A 34 42.62 12.01 -32.03
CA ILE A 34 41.70 12.30 -30.95
C ILE A 34 40.64 11.23 -30.77
N SER A 35 40.12 10.61 -31.85
CA SER A 35 38.94 9.74 -31.81
C SER A 35 39.07 8.59 -30.81
N ALA A 36 40.19 7.87 -30.84
CA ALA A 36 40.40 6.71 -29.96
C ALA A 36 40.38 7.08 -28.47
N VAL A 37 40.95 8.24 -28.10
CA VAL A 37 40.96 8.72 -26.72
C VAL A 37 39.56 9.21 -26.33
N LYS A 38 38.88 9.91 -27.22
CA LYS A 38 37.52 10.43 -27.03
C LYS A 38 36.53 9.29 -26.83
N GLU A 39 36.55 8.27 -27.69
CA GLU A 39 35.74 7.06 -27.59
C GLU A 39 35.94 6.33 -26.27
N ILE A 40 37.19 6.13 -25.83
CA ILE A 40 37.48 5.47 -24.55
C ILE A 40 36.89 6.25 -23.36
N VAL A 41 37.01 7.59 -23.38
CA VAL A 41 36.48 8.42 -22.28
C VAL A 41 34.95 8.46 -22.32
N THR A 42 34.35 8.56 -23.51
CA THR A 42 32.90 8.52 -23.72
C THR A 42 32.33 7.18 -23.22
N ALA A 43 32.88 6.05 -23.66
CA ALA A 43 32.44 4.72 -23.22
C ALA A 43 32.56 4.54 -21.71
N LYS A 44 33.58 5.14 -21.07
CA LYS A 44 33.69 5.14 -19.60
C LYS A 44 32.62 6.00 -18.95
N LYS A 45 32.29 7.16 -19.53
CA LYS A 45 31.22 8.03 -19.04
C LYS A 45 29.86 7.32 -19.15
N ASP A 46 29.56 6.74 -20.31
CA ASP A 46 28.31 6.02 -20.56
C ASP A 46 28.10 4.87 -19.56
N LYS A 47 29.16 4.14 -19.22
CA LYS A 47 29.10 3.09 -18.19
C LYS A 47 28.83 3.65 -16.79
N VAL A 48 29.39 4.81 -16.46
CA VAL A 48 29.15 5.47 -15.16
C VAL A 48 27.73 6.02 -15.10
N ASP A 49 27.24 6.65 -16.18
CA ASP A 49 25.88 7.18 -16.25
C ASP A 49 24.84 6.06 -16.23
N ALA A 50 25.12 4.94 -16.89
CA ALA A 50 24.31 3.72 -16.76
C ALA A 50 24.28 3.20 -15.32
N ALA A 51 25.41 3.24 -14.61
CA ALA A 51 25.46 2.83 -13.21
C ALA A 51 24.66 3.77 -12.30
N ILE A 52 24.68 5.09 -12.54
CA ILE A 52 23.82 6.06 -11.82
C ILE A 52 22.34 5.73 -12.04
N SER A 53 21.96 5.49 -13.29
CA SER A 53 20.59 5.08 -13.65
C SER A 53 20.21 3.76 -12.98
N GLY A 54 21.11 2.78 -12.99
CA GLY A 54 20.89 1.49 -12.30
C GLY A 54 20.75 1.63 -10.79
N MET A 55 21.49 2.55 -10.15
CA MET A 55 21.33 2.85 -8.71
C MET A 55 19.97 3.50 -8.44
N ALA A 56 19.46 4.37 -9.31
CA ALA A 56 18.13 4.95 -9.17
C ALA A 56 17.02 3.87 -9.29
N VAL A 57 17.16 2.95 -10.24
CA VAL A 57 16.25 1.80 -10.37
C VAL A 57 16.30 0.91 -9.12
N LEU A 58 17.49 0.61 -8.61
CA LEU A 58 17.68 -0.16 -7.39
C LEU A 58 17.00 0.52 -6.19
N LYS A 59 17.15 1.83 -6.04
CA LYS A 59 16.47 2.60 -4.97
C LYS A 59 14.95 2.49 -5.08
N SER A 60 14.41 2.65 -6.28
CA SER A 60 12.99 2.50 -6.55
C SER A 60 12.47 1.10 -6.22
N SER A 61 13.20 0.07 -6.62
CA SER A 61 12.86 -1.33 -6.29
C SER A 61 12.86 -1.57 -4.77
N MET A 62 13.87 -1.06 -4.05
CA MET A 62 13.91 -1.12 -2.58
C MET A 62 12.71 -0.42 -1.93
N GLN A 63 12.32 0.76 -2.42
CA GLN A 63 11.17 1.51 -1.88
C GLN A 63 9.85 0.77 -2.12
N VAL A 64 9.66 0.22 -3.31
CA VAL A 64 8.49 -0.59 -3.64
C VAL A 64 8.42 -1.83 -2.78
N SER A 65 9.53 -2.57 -2.65
CA SER A 65 9.59 -3.77 -1.83
C SER A 65 9.40 -3.49 -0.34
N GLN A 66 9.94 -2.37 0.17
CA GLN A 66 9.68 -1.93 1.55
C GLN A 66 8.19 -1.67 1.78
N ALA A 67 7.54 -0.95 0.87
CA ALA A 67 6.11 -0.65 0.95
C ALA A 67 5.25 -1.92 0.88
N ASN A 68 5.57 -2.84 -0.04
CA ASN A 68 4.85 -4.10 -0.21
C ASN A 68 5.04 -5.01 1.00
N VAL A 69 6.26 -5.19 1.50
CA VAL A 69 6.54 -5.95 2.73
C VAL A 69 5.82 -5.34 3.92
N THR A 70 5.82 -4.00 4.03
CA THR A 70 5.08 -3.30 5.09
C THR A 70 3.58 -3.55 4.99
N THR A 71 3.02 -3.58 3.79
CA THR A 71 1.61 -3.88 3.55
C THR A 71 1.28 -5.33 3.86
N ILE A 72 2.06 -6.29 3.33
CA ILE A 72 1.86 -7.73 3.52
C ILE A 72 2.00 -8.11 5.00
N MET A 73 3.03 -7.59 5.67
CA MET A 73 3.35 -7.93 7.05
C MET A 73 2.90 -6.85 8.05
N GLY A 74 2.49 -5.68 7.60
CA GLY A 74 1.98 -4.57 8.43
C GLY A 74 0.62 -4.86 9.02
N GLN A 75 -0.08 -5.77 8.41
CA GLN A 75 -1.34 -6.31 8.92
C GLN A 75 -1.04 -7.53 9.81
N SER A 76 -0.37 -7.30 10.93
CA SER A 76 -0.03 -8.34 11.92
C SER A 76 -1.25 -9.17 12.35
N HIS A 77 -2.43 -8.63 12.14
CA HIS A 77 -3.72 -9.21 12.48
C HIS A 77 -4.35 -9.97 11.31
N LEU A 78 -3.74 -9.99 10.11
CA LEU A 78 -4.15 -10.92 9.05
C LEU A 78 -4.00 -12.40 9.46
N SER A 79 -3.19 -12.66 10.49
CA SER A 79 -3.10 -13.99 11.08
C SER A 79 -4.39 -14.41 11.81
N LEU A 80 -5.22 -13.46 12.25
CA LEU A 80 -6.49 -13.78 12.87
C LEU A 80 -7.59 -13.93 11.82
N GLY A 81 -8.37 -14.97 11.96
CA GLY A 81 -9.59 -15.22 11.21
C GLY A 81 -10.79 -15.25 12.13
N VAL A 82 -11.96 -15.06 11.54
CA VAL A 82 -13.23 -15.18 12.24
C VAL A 82 -13.93 -16.46 11.80
N THR A 83 -14.32 -17.30 12.76
CA THR A 83 -15.10 -18.52 12.54
C THR A 83 -16.26 -18.60 13.53
N PRO A 84 -17.36 -19.26 13.17
CA PRO A 84 -17.81 -19.60 11.83
C PRO A 84 -18.89 -18.64 11.33
N ASN A 85 -19.09 -18.60 10.02
CA ASN A 85 -20.34 -18.13 9.45
C ASN A 85 -21.39 -19.23 9.59
N SER A 86 -22.53 -18.90 10.17
CA SER A 86 -23.71 -19.77 10.21
C SER A 86 -24.81 -19.18 9.32
N ASP A 87 -25.86 -19.92 9.07
CA ASP A 87 -27.04 -19.41 8.36
C ASP A 87 -27.78 -18.31 9.14
N TYR A 88 -27.44 -18.10 10.40
CA TYR A 88 -28.09 -17.17 11.31
C TYR A 88 -27.29 -15.91 11.60
N VAL A 89 -25.96 -16.05 11.70
CA VAL A 89 -25.05 -14.97 12.04
C VAL A 89 -23.79 -15.10 11.21
N SER A 90 -23.35 -14.01 10.63
CA SER A 90 -22.03 -13.92 10.01
C SER A 90 -21.20 -12.83 10.67
N ALA A 91 -19.90 -13.01 10.69
CA ALA A 91 -18.99 -11.99 11.14
C ALA A 91 -17.92 -11.76 10.06
N SER A 92 -17.52 -10.53 9.90
CA SER A 92 -16.44 -10.10 8.99
C SER A 92 -15.49 -9.17 9.71
N ILE A 93 -14.23 -9.22 9.31
CA ILE A 93 -13.20 -8.36 9.88
C ILE A 93 -13.28 -7.00 9.21
N SER A 94 -13.43 -5.95 10.04
CA SER A 94 -13.45 -4.55 9.59
C SER A 94 -12.12 -3.83 9.87
N ASP A 95 -11.44 -4.21 10.95
CA ASP A 95 -10.13 -3.68 11.33
C ASP A 95 -9.30 -4.79 11.98
N HIS A 96 -8.34 -5.27 11.24
CA HIS A 96 -7.42 -6.29 11.74
C HIS A 96 -6.56 -5.79 12.92
N SER A 97 -6.28 -4.48 12.98
CA SER A 97 -5.42 -3.92 14.03
C SER A 97 -6.05 -3.91 15.41
N ALA A 98 -7.38 -3.93 15.46
CA ALA A 98 -8.16 -3.94 16.69
C ALA A 98 -8.54 -5.35 17.16
N LEU A 99 -8.26 -6.39 16.34
CA LEU A 99 -8.64 -7.76 16.68
C LEU A 99 -7.76 -8.35 17.77
N THR A 100 -8.40 -9.10 18.64
CA THR A 100 -7.76 -9.99 19.61
C THR A 100 -8.40 -11.37 19.54
N GLU A 101 -7.68 -12.41 19.94
CA GLU A 101 -8.25 -13.73 20.08
C GLU A 101 -9.38 -13.68 21.12
N SER A 102 -10.56 -14.14 20.73
CA SER A 102 -11.73 -14.12 21.59
C SER A 102 -12.76 -15.18 21.17
N SER A 103 -13.58 -15.58 22.10
CA SER A 103 -14.75 -16.42 21.84
C SER A 103 -15.97 -15.73 22.44
N ASN A 104 -16.90 -15.34 21.57
CA ASN A 104 -18.13 -14.65 21.97
C ASN A 104 -19.34 -15.47 21.58
N ILE A 105 -20.38 -15.44 22.41
CA ILE A 105 -21.61 -16.17 22.22
C ILE A 105 -22.75 -15.18 21.96
N LEU A 106 -23.44 -15.35 20.83
CA LEU A 106 -24.73 -14.72 20.56
C LEU A 106 -25.83 -15.74 20.72
N SER A 107 -26.86 -15.42 21.50
CA SER A 107 -28.03 -16.28 21.66
C SER A 107 -29.34 -15.48 21.63
N ASP A 108 -30.46 -16.16 21.45
CA ASP A 108 -31.80 -15.57 21.39
C ASP A 108 -31.89 -14.44 20.31
N VAL A 109 -31.27 -14.66 19.14
CA VAL A 109 -31.22 -13.64 18.11
C VAL A 109 -32.57 -13.45 17.45
N THR A 110 -33.05 -12.23 17.46
CA THR A 110 -34.16 -11.72 16.66
C THR A 110 -33.68 -10.57 15.78
N ILE A 111 -33.89 -10.65 14.48
CA ILE A 111 -33.42 -9.63 13.56
C ILE A 111 -34.27 -8.37 13.59
N ALA A 112 -33.63 -7.22 13.36
CA ALA A 112 -34.32 -5.96 13.10
C ALA A 112 -35.14 -6.05 11.80
N LYS A 113 -36.32 -5.47 11.82
CA LYS A 113 -37.24 -5.46 10.68
C LYS A 113 -37.56 -4.03 10.29
N PRO A 114 -37.77 -3.76 8.99
CA PRO A 114 -38.30 -2.49 8.51
C PRO A 114 -39.82 -2.40 8.74
N PHE A 115 -40.35 -1.21 8.77
CA PHE A 115 -41.79 -0.98 8.61
C PHE A 115 -42.18 -1.22 7.16
N ILE A 116 -43.23 -2.01 6.92
CA ILE A 116 -43.77 -2.27 5.59
C ILE A 116 -45.26 -2.02 5.61
N PHE A 117 -45.69 -1.18 4.69
CA PHE A 117 -47.05 -0.71 4.56
C PHE A 117 -47.48 -0.64 3.09
N GLU A 118 -48.68 -1.13 2.79
CA GLU A 118 -49.27 -1.12 1.46
C GLU A 118 -50.41 -0.14 1.38
N MET A 119 -50.43 0.75 0.42
CA MET A 119 -51.55 1.58 0.01
C MET A 119 -52.17 1.00 -1.27
N PRO A 120 -53.24 0.18 -1.17
CA PRO A 120 -53.85 -0.48 -2.33
C PRO A 120 -54.92 0.40 -2.97
N GLY A 121 -55.51 -0.08 -4.09
CA GLY A 121 -56.72 0.50 -4.68
C GLY A 121 -56.50 1.37 -5.91
N PHE A 122 -55.26 1.42 -6.45
CA PHE A 122 -54.98 2.13 -7.65
C PHE A 122 -55.22 1.26 -8.90
N SER A 123 -55.76 1.86 -9.97
CA SER A 123 -56.09 1.17 -11.21
C SER A 123 -54.94 1.05 -12.20
N SER A 124 -53.89 1.88 -12.05
CA SER A 124 -52.69 1.87 -12.89
C SER A 124 -51.52 2.51 -12.17
N ALA A 125 -50.28 2.25 -12.66
CA ALA A 125 -49.09 2.98 -12.23
C ALA A 125 -49.13 4.45 -12.59
N THR A 126 -49.89 4.81 -13.64
CA THR A 126 -50.14 6.16 -14.08
C THR A 126 -51.47 6.70 -13.55
N TYR A 127 -52.00 6.14 -12.47
CA TYR A 127 -53.16 6.72 -11.78
C TYR A 127 -52.87 8.17 -11.41
N ALA A 128 -53.66 9.09 -11.94
CA ALA A 128 -53.51 10.54 -11.73
C ALA A 128 -54.38 10.99 -10.57
N VAL A 129 -53.78 11.71 -9.62
CA VAL A 129 -54.46 12.26 -8.45
C VAL A 129 -55.45 13.35 -8.88
N GLN A 130 -56.65 13.30 -8.32
CA GLN A 130 -57.73 14.22 -8.71
C GLN A 130 -57.75 15.52 -7.85
N ASN A 131 -57.17 15.49 -6.67
CA ASN A 131 -57.13 16.63 -5.75
C ASN A 131 -55.71 16.92 -5.29
N ALA A 132 -55.34 18.21 -5.30
CA ALA A 132 -54.04 18.60 -4.72
C ALA A 132 -54.01 18.34 -3.21
N ARG A 133 -52.88 17.86 -2.72
CA ARG A 133 -52.69 17.50 -1.31
C ARG A 133 -51.27 17.65 -0.83
N SER A 134 -51.08 17.60 0.47
CA SER A 134 -49.77 17.53 1.08
C SER A 134 -49.70 16.24 1.92
N LEU A 135 -48.67 15.42 1.66
CA LEU A 135 -48.43 14.22 2.45
C LEU A 135 -47.33 14.52 3.47
N SER A 136 -47.69 14.44 4.75
CA SER A 136 -46.76 14.68 5.86
C SER A 136 -46.23 13.35 6.37
N VAL A 137 -44.96 13.08 6.11
CA VAL A 137 -44.25 11.84 6.47
C VAL A 137 -43.51 12.06 7.79
N LYS A 138 -43.74 11.20 8.74
CA LYS A 138 -43.15 11.20 10.09
C LYS A 138 -42.50 9.87 10.39
N PHE A 139 -41.38 9.90 11.05
CA PHE A 139 -40.76 8.70 11.64
C PHE A 139 -41.02 8.64 13.11
N GLY A 140 -41.11 7.41 13.66
CA GLY A 140 -41.38 7.19 15.08
C GLY A 140 -41.63 5.75 15.38
N GLU A 141 -42.30 5.53 16.50
CA GLU A 141 -42.62 4.19 17.02
C GLU A 141 -44.14 4.06 17.25
N TYR A 142 -44.69 2.91 16.90
CA TYR A 142 -46.04 2.55 17.29
C TYR A 142 -46.05 1.81 18.64
N SER A 143 -46.95 2.18 19.56
CA SER A 143 -47.05 1.59 20.91
C SER A 143 -47.43 0.10 20.88
N SER A 144 -48.00 -0.39 19.79
CA SER A 144 -48.30 -1.79 19.54
C SER A 144 -47.76 -2.26 18.21
N PRO A 145 -46.49 -2.75 18.15
CA PRO A 145 -45.83 -3.14 16.90
C PRO A 145 -46.54 -4.23 16.10
N SER A 146 -47.33 -5.08 16.74
CA SER A 146 -48.08 -6.19 16.10
C SER A 146 -49.38 -5.76 15.45
N ASN A 147 -49.96 -4.63 15.85
CA ASN A 147 -51.18 -4.06 15.30
C ASN A 147 -51.14 -2.54 15.49
N PRO A 148 -50.37 -1.81 14.68
CA PRO A 148 -50.20 -0.38 14.85
C PRO A 148 -51.52 0.35 14.71
N THR A 149 -51.87 1.11 15.73
CA THR A 149 -53.00 2.03 15.73
C THR A 149 -52.47 3.44 15.61
N PHE A 150 -53.30 4.32 15.05
CA PHE A 150 -52.88 5.72 14.84
C PHE A 150 -52.61 6.44 16.18
N ASP A 151 -53.39 6.11 17.19
CA ASP A 151 -53.31 6.73 18.52
C ASP A 151 -52.04 6.32 19.30
N GLY A 152 -51.35 5.28 18.87
CA GLY A 152 -50.14 4.80 19.48
C GLY A 152 -48.83 5.27 18.89
N PHE A 153 -48.85 6.16 17.88
CA PHE A 153 -47.65 6.62 17.23
C PHE A 153 -46.94 7.72 18.02
N THR A 154 -45.72 7.51 18.38
CA THR A 154 -44.83 8.51 19.00
C THR A 154 -43.78 8.95 17.99
N GLN A 155 -43.84 10.21 17.56
CA GLN A 155 -42.93 10.75 16.58
C GLN A 155 -41.54 10.99 17.18
N ASN A 156 -40.50 10.66 16.41
CA ASN A 156 -39.11 10.99 16.69
C ASN A 156 -38.55 11.90 15.58
N GLY A 157 -38.31 13.14 15.81
CA GLY A 157 -37.71 14.04 14.81
C GLY A 157 -38.68 14.91 14.02
N ASN A 158 -38.27 15.35 12.83
CA ASN A 158 -38.99 16.32 12.01
C ASN A 158 -40.00 15.64 11.09
N THR A 159 -41.04 16.40 10.74
CA THR A 159 -41.99 16.02 9.68
C THR A 159 -41.43 16.46 8.33
N THR A 160 -41.38 15.55 7.37
CA THR A 160 -41.11 15.88 5.96
C THR A 160 -42.43 15.93 5.18
N THR A 161 -42.67 17.00 4.47
CA THR A 161 -43.91 17.17 3.70
C THR A 161 -43.60 17.19 2.22
N ILE A 162 -44.29 16.37 1.44
CA ILE A 162 -44.30 16.43 -0.02
C ILE A 162 -45.61 17.06 -0.52
N SER A 163 -45.54 17.82 -1.62
CA SER A 163 -46.70 18.45 -2.25
C SER A 163 -47.08 17.66 -3.49
N VAL A 164 -48.32 17.18 -3.52
CA VAL A 164 -48.88 16.43 -4.66
C VAL A 164 -49.87 17.33 -5.38
N SER A 165 -49.67 17.57 -6.67
CA SER A 165 -50.51 18.37 -7.51
C SER A 165 -51.58 17.53 -8.20
N VAL A 166 -52.66 18.19 -8.63
CA VAL A 166 -53.66 17.53 -9.47
C VAL A 166 -52.99 17.06 -10.77
N GLY A 167 -53.19 15.81 -11.10
CA GLY A 167 -52.60 15.17 -12.27
C GLY A 167 -51.28 14.41 -12.02
N ASP A 168 -50.66 14.60 -10.85
CA ASP A 168 -49.47 13.81 -10.49
C ASP A 168 -49.82 12.31 -10.48
N THR A 169 -48.97 11.51 -11.09
CA THR A 169 -49.17 10.06 -11.19
C THR A 169 -48.69 9.33 -9.96
N LEU A 170 -49.23 8.13 -9.75
CA LEU A 170 -48.78 7.27 -8.62
C LEU A 170 -47.26 7.02 -8.64
N THR A 171 -46.69 6.94 -9.86
CA THR A 171 -45.23 6.74 -10.01
C THR A 171 -44.46 8.00 -9.59
N GLU A 172 -44.96 9.20 -9.88
CA GLU A 172 -44.33 10.47 -9.45
C GLU A 172 -44.42 10.65 -7.94
N ILE A 173 -45.56 10.30 -7.35
CA ILE A 173 -45.72 10.30 -5.87
C ILE A 173 -44.77 9.31 -5.22
N ALA A 174 -44.64 8.10 -5.78
CA ALA A 174 -43.70 7.12 -5.29
C ALA A 174 -42.26 7.68 -5.34
N ALA A 175 -41.86 8.32 -6.44
CA ALA A 175 -40.54 8.91 -6.57
C ALA A 175 -40.30 10.06 -5.56
N GLN A 176 -41.32 10.90 -5.28
CA GLN A 176 -41.21 11.93 -4.24
C GLN A 176 -41.05 11.36 -2.84
N LEU A 177 -41.75 10.26 -2.51
CA LEU A 177 -41.62 9.57 -1.23
C LEU A 177 -40.28 8.85 -1.11
N ASP A 178 -39.83 8.20 -2.18
CA ASP A 178 -38.53 7.48 -2.24
C ASP A 178 -37.35 8.45 -2.11
N ALA A 179 -37.51 9.74 -2.44
CA ALA A 179 -36.51 10.77 -2.24
C ALA A 179 -36.34 11.18 -0.76
N ILE A 180 -37.23 10.75 0.15
CA ILE A 180 -37.09 10.98 1.59
C ILE A 180 -36.12 9.99 2.17
N VAL A 181 -35.08 10.47 2.82
CA VAL A 181 -34.08 9.61 3.47
C VAL A 181 -34.78 8.69 4.47
N GLY A 182 -34.50 7.38 4.38
CA GLY A 182 -35.11 6.36 5.24
C GLY A 182 -36.46 5.83 4.73
N VAL A 183 -36.97 6.30 3.59
CA VAL A 183 -38.19 5.80 2.94
C VAL A 183 -37.83 5.13 1.62
N SER A 184 -38.36 3.94 1.37
CA SER A 184 -38.39 3.36 0.01
C SER A 184 -39.87 3.20 -0.40
N ALA A 185 -40.23 3.79 -1.54
CA ALA A 185 -41.58 3.78 -2.06
C ALA A 185 -41.61 3.21 -3.48
N LYS A 186 -42.41 2.16 -3.72
CA LYS A 186 -42.49 1.48 -5.01
C LYS A 186 -43.93 1.20 -5.43
N VAL A 187 -44.23 1.45 -6.70
CA VAL A 187 -45.49 1.01 -7.29
C VAL A 187 -45.39 -0.47 -7.64
N VAL A 188 -46.31 -1.28 -7.11
CA VAL A 188 -46.35 -2.71 -7.32
C VAL A 188 -47.64 -3.09 -8.03
N GLN A 189 -47.54 -3.85 -9.13
CA GLN A 189 -48.67 -4.47 -9.79
C GLN A 189 -48.99 -5.82 -9.13
N LYS A 190 -50.19 -5.98 -8.62
CA LYS A 190 -50.58 -7.18 -7.83
C LYS A 190 -50.82 -8.44 -8.67
N SER A 191 -51.06 -8.27 -9.98
CA SER A 191 -51.34 -9.40 -10.88
C SER A 191 -50.80 -9.12 -12.27
N ALA A 192 -50.18 -10.09 -12.88
CA ALA A 192 -49.55 -9.97 -14.21
C ALA A 192 -50.50 -9.51 -15.33
N SER A 193 -51.81 -9.69 -15.17
CA SER A 193 -52.84 -9.30 -16.16
C SER A 193 -53.92 -8.37 -15.57
N GLY A 194 -53.73 -7.87 -14.38
CA GLY A 194 -54.71 -7.05 -13.66
C GLY A 194 -54.47 -5.57 -13.68
N SER A 195 -55.53 -4.79 -13.40
CA SER A 195 -55.47 -3.34 -13.19
C SER A 195 -55.38 -2.97 -11.72
N ALA A 196 -54.87 -3.87 -10.85
CA ALA A 196 -54.70 -3.61 -9.44
C ALA A 196 -53.25 -3.27 -9.11
N PHE A 197 -53.04 -2.02 -8.71
CA PHE A 197 -51.74 -1.47 -8.33
C PHE A 197 -51.79 -1.01 -6.86
N SER A 198 -50.64 -1.06 -6.20
CA SER A 198 -50.44 -0.58 -4.85
C SER A 198 -49.16 0.23 -4.76
N LEU A 199 -49.13 1.19 -3.85
CA LEU A 199 -47.91 1.85 -3.42
C LEU A 199 -47.38 1.12 -2.17
N LEU A 200 -46.27 0.50 -2.29
CA LEU A 200 -45.56 -0.18 -1.18
C LEU A 200 -44.54 0.79 -0.61
N ILE A 201 -44.62 0.99 0.71
CA ILE A 201 -43.70 1.86 1.45
C ILE A 201 -42.95 1.00 2.44
N THR A 202 -41.64 1.14 2.45
CA THR A 202 -40.75 0.43 3.36
C THR A 202 -39.80 1.43 4.03
N SER A 203 -39.61 1.32 5.33
CA SER A 203 -38.59 2.09 6.06
C SER A 203 -37.25 1.37 6.14
N GLU A 204 -36.26 2.01 6.74
CA GLU A 204 -35.12 1.30 7.33
C GLU A 204 -35.55 0.43 8.51
N THR A 205 -34.67 -0.49 8.95
CA THR A 205 -34.92 -1.32 10.15
C THR A 205 -34.81 -0.49 11.43
N GLY A 206 -35.40 -0.99 12.50
CA GLY A 206 -35.34 -0.33 13.81
C GLY A 206 -36.71 0.21 14.26
N ALA A 207 -37.07 0.03 15.50
CA ALA A 207 -38.38 0.36 16.06
C ALA A 207 -38.76 1.84 15.81
N GLN A 208 -37.80 2.73 15.91
CA GLN A 208 -37.95 4.18 15.72
C GLN A 208 -38.14 4.60 14.24
N ASN A 209 -38.00 3.69 13.30
CA ASN A 209 -38.12 3.93 11.87
C ASN A 209 -39.51 3.54 11.32
N SER A 210 -40.49 3.33 12.15
CA SER A 210 -41.88 3.20 11.69
C SER A 210 -42.33 4.52 11.06
N ILE A 211 -43.12 4.40 9.98
CA ILE A 211 -43.57 5.55 9.19
C ILE A 211 -45.06 5.82 9.48
N SER A 212 -45.37 7.09 9.72
CA SER A 212 -46.75 7.60 9.72
C SER A 212 -46.87 8.64 8.60
N ILE A 213 -47.87 8.52 7.73
CA ILE A 213 -48.20 9.46 6.67
C ILE A 213 -49.58 10.02 6.92
N ASP A 214 -49.64 11.36 7.03
CA ASP A 214 -50.89 12.12 7.10
C ASP A 214 -51.13 12.83 5.76
N ASP A 215 -52.36 12.80 5.27
CA ASP A 215 -52.83 13.48 4.08
C ASP A 215 -53.65 14.71 4.46
N SER A 216 -53.31 15.88 3.95
CA SER A 216 -53.99 17.13 4.22
C SER A 216 -55.38 17.25 3.56
N ASP A 217 -55.69 16.40 2.56
CA ASP A 217 -57.01 16.34 1.96
C ASP A 217 -57.95 15.49 2.85
N GLY A 218 -58.70 16.17 3.68
CA GLY A 218 -59.57 15.53 4.69
C GLY A 218 -60.95 15.06 4.20
N SER A 219 -61.33 15.33 2.92
CA SER A 219 -62.74 15.23 2.51
C SER A 219 -62.98 14.44 1.22
N SER A 220 -61.95 14.03 0.47
CA SER A 220 -62.13 13.30 -0.79
C SER A 220 -62.11 11.78 -0.58
N SER A 221 -62.67 11.02 -1.54
CA SER A 221 -62.55 9.56 -1.57
C SER A 221 -61.13 9.08 -1.70
N GLU A 222 -60.19 9.93 -2.17
CA GLU A 222 -58.76 9.66 -2.25
C GLU A 222 -58.03 9.92 -0.93
N ALA A 223 -58.63 10.73 0.00
CA ALA A 223 -57.98 11.14 1.24
C ALA A 223 -57.48 9.96 2.11
N ASN A 224 -58.15 8.83 2.01
CA ASN A 224 -57.81 7.62 2.80
C ASN A 224 -56.83 6.72 2.06
N MET A 225 -56.52 6.98 0.77
CA MET A 225 -55.61 6.12 -0.01
C MET A 225 -54.13 6.36 0.33
N PHE A 226 -53.83 7.56 0.84
CA PHE A 226 -52.43 7.97 1.11
C PHE A 226 -52.11 8.13 2.61
N LYS A 227 -52.99 7.72 3.53
CA LYS A 227 -52.76 7.77 4.96
C LYS A 227 -52.26 6.42 5.50
N THR A 228 -51.37 6.44 6.47
CA THR A 228 -50.94 5.17 7.15
C THR A 228 -51.99 4.66 8.11
N ALA A 229 -52.70 5.50 8.83
CA ALA A 229 -53.81 5.09 9.69
C ALA A 229 -54.70 6.26 10.09
N SER A 230 -55.98 6.04 10.36
CA SER A 230 -56.83 6.84 11.22
C SER A 230 -58.00 6.00 11.71
N GLY A 231 -58.46 6.18 12.93
CA GLY A 231 -59.44 5.39 13.64
C GLY A 231 -60.64 4.87 12.87
N GLY A 232 -60.52 3.81 12.09
CA GLY A 232 -61.58 3.21 11.30
C GLY A 232 -61.02 2.27 10.23
N SER A 233 -61.87 1.44 9.62
CA SER A 233 -61.51 0.49 8.56
C SER A 233 -60.81 1.16 7.38
N TYR A 234 -59.50 0.94 7.25
CA TYR A 234 -58.71 1.41 6.12
C TYR A 234 -58.54 0.35 5.05
N PRO A 235 -58.55 0.77 3.76
CA PRO A 235 -58.14 -0.10 2.68
C PRO A 235 -56.62 -0.42 2.75
N ASN A 236 -55.86 0.37 3.50
CA ASN A 236 -54.42 0.27 3.59
C ASN A 236 -53.98 -0.86 4.49
N SER A 237 -53.03 -1.66 4.01
CA SER A 237 -52.62 -2.89 4.69
C SER A 237 -51.27 -2.68 5.39
N PHE A 238 -51.31 -2.67 6.70
CA PHE A 238 -50.13 -2.89 7.51
C PHE A 238 -49.60 -4.32 7.26
N ILE A 239 -48.34 -4.45 6.88
CA ILE A 239 -47.71 -5.72 6.57
C ILE A 239 -46.72 -6.12 7.67
N GLN A 240 -45.87 -5.19 8.09
CA GLN A 240 -44.81 -5.44 9.06
C GLN A 240 -44.50 -4.19 9.88
N SER A 241 -44.34 -4.38 11.19
CA SER A 241 -43.80 -3.36 12.10
C SER A 241 -42.28 -3.26 11.96
N ALA A 242 -41.78 -2.04 12.09
CA ALA A 242 -40.39 -1.83 12.36
C ALA A 242 -40.06 -2.32 13.78
N THR A 243 -38.98 -3.06 13.91
CA THR A 243 -38.49 -3.56 15.20
C THR A 243 -36.97 -3.53 15.22
N ASP A 244 -36.41 -3.34 16.40
CA ASP A 244 -34.99 -3.50 16.64
C ASP A 244 -34.58 -4.98 16.57
N ALA A 245 -33.33 -5.22 16.27
CA ALA A 245 -32.67 -6.48 16.54
C ALA A 245 -32.51 -6.63 18.06
N ALA A 246 -32.80 -7.81 18.57
CA ALA A 246 -32.60 -8.16 19.97
C ALA A 246 -31.86 -9.48 20.06
N PHE A 247 -30.85 -9.55 20.89
CA PHE A 247 -30.04 -10.76 21.12
C PHE A 247 -29.29 -10.66 22.45
N LYS A 248 -28.77 -11.79 22.92
CA LYS A 248 -27.82 -11.80 24.04
C LYS A 248 -26.41 -11.92 23.52
N PHE A 249 -25.52 -11.07 24.02
CA PHE A 249 -24.09 -11.14 23.78
C PHE A 249 -23.36 -11.51 25.07
N ASN A 250 -22.76 -12.70 25.10
CA ASN A 250 -22.17 -13.26 26.31
C ASN A 250 -23.13 -13.24 27.54
N GLY A 251 -24.42 -13.46 27.28
CA GLY A 251 -25.47 -13.45 28.29
C GLY A 251 -26.07 -12.07 28.63
N VAL A 252 -25.58 -10.99 28.04
CA VAL A 252 -26.09 -9.62 28.22
C VAL A 252 -27.09 -9.29 27.11
N ASP A 253 -28.28 -8.78 27.48
CA ASP A 253 -29.30 -8.36 26.53
C ASP A 253 -28.86 -7.12 25.77
N ILE A 254 -28.88 -7.19 24.44
CA ILE A 254 -28.47 -6.13 23.51
C ILE A 254 -29.64 -5.85 22.56
N SER A 255 -29.87 -4.56 22.27
CA SER A 255 -30.77 -4.10 21.21
C SER A 255 -30.04 -3.19 20.24
N ARG A 256 -30.33 -3.32 18.92
CA ARG A 256 -29.77 -2.47 17.86
C ARG A 256 -30.81 -2.21 16.77
N GLU A 257 -30.83 -1.03 16.23
CA GLU A 257 -31.75 -0.64 15.16
C GLU A 257 -31.48 -1.37 13.84
N THR A 258 -30.26 -1.87 13.65
CA THR A 258 -29.81 -2.53 12.41
C THR A 258 -29.39 -3.97 12.64
N ASN A 259 -29.38 -4.75 11.54
CA ASN A 259 -28.86 -6.12 11.56
C ASN A 259 -27.35 -6.19 11.39
N THR A 260 -26.65 -5.06 11.21
CA THR A 260 -25.20 -4.99 11.18
C THR A 260 -24.72 -4.29 12.45
N VAL A 261 -24.03 -5.04 13.29
CA VAL A 261 -23.54 -4.60 14.59
C VAL A 261 -22.03 -4.40 14.49
N THR A 262 -21.56 -3.18 14.78
CA THR A 262 -20.17 -2.78 14.55
C THR A 262 -19.44 -2.36 15.82
N ASP A 263 -20.11 -2.37 16.95
CA ASP A 263 -19.68 -1.74 18.20
C ASP A 263 -19.48 -2.71 19.37
N LEU A 264 -19.72 -4.01 19.18
CA LEU A 264 -19.62 -4.99 20.26
C LEU A 264 -18.22 -5.61 20.40
N VAL A 265 -17.58 -5.89 19.27
CA VAL A 265 -16.25 -6.46 19.25
C VAL A 265 -15.36 -5.60 18.36
N ALA A 266 -14.30 -5.07 18.96
CA ALA A 266 -13.37 -4.24 18.22
C ALA A 266 -12.82 -4.98 16.99
N GLY A 267 -12.86 -4.33 15.84
CA GLY A 267 -12.38 -4.90 14.57
C GLY A 267 -13.32 -5.90 13.89
N LEU A 268 -14.52 -6.14 14.42
CA LEU A 268 -15.53 -7.01 13.78
C LEU A 268 -16.80 -6.25 13.40
N HIS A 269 -17.35 -6.63 12.26
CA HIS A 269 -18.74 -6.39 11.89
C HIS A 269 -19.50 -7.70 12.00
N ILE A 270 -20.52 -7.73 12.87
CA ILE A 270 -21.41 -8.87 13.06
C ILE A 270 -22.69 -8.59 12.29
N LYS A 271 -23.12 -9.51 11.43
CA LYS A 271 -24.36 -9.40 10.67
C LYS A 271 -25.32 -10.49 11.11
N LEU A 272 -26.48 -10.09 11.57
CA LEU A 272 -27.58 -10.95 11.92
C LEU A 272 -28.37 -11.27 10.64
N LEU A 273 -28.52 -12.56 10.30
CA LEU A 273 -29.13 -13.00 9.03
C LEU A 273 -30.53 -13.50 9.22
N SER A 274 -30.80 -14.22 10.34
CA SER A 274 -32.12 -14.74 10.66
C SER A 274 -32.26 -15.01 12.15
N ASN A 275 -33.52 -15.23 12.60
CA ASN A 275 -33.82 -15.50 13.99
C ASN A 275 -33.29 -16.87 14.40
N VAL A 276 -32.73 -16.95 15.61
CA VAL A 276 -32.30 -18.22 16.23
C VAL A 276 -32.35 -18.12 17.76
N SER A 277 -32.77 -19.18 18.41
CA SER A 277 -32.80 -19.28 19.88
C SER A 277 -31.56 -19.96 20.47
N GLY A 278 -30.77 -20.67 19.66
CA GLY A 278 -29.57 -21.36 20.12
C GLY A 278 -28.32 -20.51 20.05
N ASP A 279 -27.28 -20.97 20.74
CA ASP A 279 -25.98 -20.27 20.78
C ASP A 279 -25.30 -20.26 19.43
N GLN A 280 -24.85 -19.10 19.04
CA GLN A 280 -24.01 -18.84 17.86
C GLN A 280 -22.65 -18.35 18.35
N ILE A 281 -21.60 -19.13 18.10
CA ILE A 281 -20.27 -18.80 18.58
C ILE A 281 -19.53 -18.00 17.49
N ILE A 282 -19.09 -16.81 17.85
CA ILE A 282 -18.16 -16.01 17.03
C ILE A 282 -16.80 -16.08 17.69
N GLN A 283 -15.88 -16.77 17.02
CA GLN A 283 -14.52 -16.94 17.52
C GLN A 283 -13.53 -16.26 16.61
N THR A 284 -12.64 -15.47 17.20
CA THR A 284 -11.44 -14.97 16.55
C THR A 284 -10.25 -15.81 16.99
N SER A 285 -9.56 -16.41 16.05
CA SER A 285 -8.40 -17.26 16.30
C SER A 285 -7.42 -17.17 15.13
N LEU A 286 -6.21 -17.68 15.32
CA LEU A 286 -5.24 -17.79 14.23
C LEU A 286 -5.85 -18.51 13.04
N SER A 287 -5.73 -17.90 11.86
CA SER A 287 -6.21 -18.44 10.59
C SER A 287 -5.04 -18.98 9.79
N GLN A 288 -4.95 -20.30 9.70
CA GLN A 288 -3.93 -20.96 8.90
C GLN A 288 -3.91 -20.47 7.45
N SER A 289 -5.10 -20.31 6.84
CA SER A 289 -5.21 -19.85 5.45
C SER A 289 -4.73 -18.41 5.25
N ASN A 290 -5.03 -17.51 6.19
CA ASN A 290 -4.60 -16.12 6.12
C ASN A 290 -3.08 -16.02 6.29
N ILE A 291 -2.52 -16.75 7.26
CA ILE A 291 -1.07 -16.78 7.48
C ILE A 291 -0.36 -17.36 6.25
N GLN A 292 -0.88 -18.46 5.68
CA GLN A 292 -0.34 -19.04 4.46
C GLN A 292 -0.32 -18.04 3.31
N GLN A 293 -1.43 -17.36 3.06
CA GLN A 293 -1.53 -16.35 2.01
C GLN A 293 -0.52 -15.21 2.21
N ASN A 294 -0.30 -14.78 3.44
CA ASN A 294 0.69 -13.76 3.77
C ASN A 294 2.11 -14.25 3.49
N VAL A 295 2.43 -15.49 3.88
CA VAL A 295 3.74 -16.11 3.61
C VAL A 295 3.98 -16.26 2.10
N GLU A 296 2.98 -16.74 1.34
CA GLU A 296 3.08 -16.87 -0.11
C GLU A 296 3.24 -15.49 -0.80
N SER A 297 2.52 -14.47 -0.32
CA SER A 297 2.66 -13.10 -0.81
C SER A 297 4.05 -12.52 -0.51
N LEU A 298 4.59 -12.79 0.69
CA LEU A 298 5.95 -12.40 1.06
C LEU A 298 6.99 -13.08 0.17
N ILE A 299 6.83 -14.38 -0.10
CA ILE A 299 7.70 -15.13 -1.02
C ILE A 299 7.67 -14.50 -2.42
N GLY A 300 6.47 -14.15 -2.92
CA GLY A 300 6.30 -13.48 -4.21
C GLY A 300 7.07 -12.16 -4.27
N GLU A 301 6.92 -11.30 -3.26
CA GLU A 301 7.62 -10.02 -3.17
C GLU A 301 9.14 -10.18 -3.10
N LEU A 302 9.63 -11.07 -2.24
CA LEU A 302 11.06 -11.31 -2.11
C LEU A 302 11.68 -11.86 -3.40
N ASN A 303 10.95 -12.71 -4.14
CA ASN A 303 11.40 -13.19 -5.45
C ASN A 303 11.38 -12.08 -6.51
N ALA A 304 10.38 -11.21 -6.51
CA ALA A 304 10.35 -10.05 -7.40
C ALA A 304 11.54 -9.13 -7.16
N TYR A 305 11.80 -8.79 -5.89
CA TYR A 305 12.99 -8.00 -5.52
C TYR A 305 14.30 -8.66 -5.94
N LYS A 306 14.44 -9.98 -5.75
CA LYS A 306 15.62 -10.73 -6.22
C LYS A 306 15.76 -10.71 -7.74
N ALA A 307 14.65 -10.79 -8.48
CA ALA A 307 14.68 -10.70 -9.93
C ALA A 307 15.22 -9.34 -10.39
N ASP A 308 14.79 -8.24 -9.77
CA ASP A 308 15.32 -6.90 -10.02
C ASP A 308 16.83 -6.82 -9.74
N LEU A 309 17.26 -7.33 -8.57
CA LEU A 309 18.68 -7.38 -8.22
C LEU A 309 19.50 -8.21 -9.24
N ASN A 310 18.92 -9.30 -9.76
CA ASN A 310 19.58 -10.15 -10.73
C ASN A 310 19.64 -9.47 -12.11
N ALA A 311 18.57 -8.83 -12.54
CA ALA A 311 18.53 -8.08 -13.81
C ALA A 311 19.56 -6.92 -13.81
N LEU A 312 19.62 -6.14 -12.72
CA LEU A 312 20.59 -5.06 -12.57
C LEU A 312 22.04 -5.55 -12.56
N GLY A 313 22.28 -6.71 -11.97
CA GLY A 313 23.63 -7.28 -11.81
C GLY A 313 24.00 -8.35 -12.83
N PHE A 314 23.19 -8.59 -13.84
CA PHE A 314 23.47 -9.58 -14.88
C PHE A 314 24.77 -9.24 -15.59
N VAL A 315 25.61 -10.25 -15.83
CA VAL A 315 26.85 -10.13 -16.58
C VAL A 315 26.73 -10.95 -17.85
N ASP A 316 26.73 -10.28 -18.99
CA ASP A 316 26.82 -10.92 -20.28
C ASP A 316 28.30 -11.23 -20.56
N GLU A 317 28.67 -12.51 -20.67
CA GLU A 317 30.05 -12.93 -20.94
C GLU A 317 30.42 -12.86 -22.43
N VAL A 318 29.42 -12.72 -23.30
CA VAL A 318 29.61 -12.86 -24.77
C VAL A 318 29.17 -11.60 -25.53
N GLY A 319 28.35 -10.76 -24.92
CA GLY A 319 27.75 -9.58 -25.55
C GLY A 319 27.85 -8.30 -24.72
N ASP A 320 27.26 -7.22 -25.21
CA ASP A 320 27.25 -5.90 -24.57
C ASP A 320 25.98 -5.64 -23.74
N GLU A 321 25.14 -6.65 -23.47
CA GLU A 321 23.84 -6.53 -22.81
C GLU A 321 23.89 -6.76 -21.29
N SER A 322 25.01 -6.48 -20.66
CA SER A 322 25.12 -6.58 -19.18
C SER A 322 24.22 -5.57 -18.49
N GLY A 323 23.70 -5.97 -17.33
CA GLY A 323 22.89 -5.10 -16.47
C GLY A 323 23.65 -3.83 -16.05
N GLN A 324 22.92 -2.78 -15.76
CA GLN A 324 23.47 -1.44 -15.45
C GLN A 324 24.43 -1.43 -14.25
N LEU A 325 24.25 -2.39 -13.32
CA LEU A 325 25.10 -2.58 -12.13
C LEU A 325 25.92 -3.87 -12.20
N ALA A 326 26.24 -4.36 -13.40
CA ALA A 326 27.11 -5.51 -13.57
C ALA A 326 28.45 -5.30 -12.83
N ASN A 327 28.85 -6.30 -12.04
CA ASN A 327 30.04 -6.24 -11.19
C ASN A 327 30.04 -5.15 -10.09
N ASN A 328 28.91 -4.52 -9.80
CA ASN A 328 28.80 -3.52 -8.74
C ASN A 328 28.98 -4.16 -7.35
N ALA A 329 29.86 -3.58 -6.53
CA ALA A 329 30.15 -4.10 -5.19
C ALA A 329 28.99 -3.89 -4.21
N TYR A 330 28.30 -2.74 -4.29
CA TYR A 330 27.14 -2.44 -3.46
C TYR A 330 26.01 -3.42 -3.73
N LEU A 331 25.67 -3.68 -5.00
CA LEU A 331 24.65 -4.66 -5.37
C LEU A 331 24.96 -6.06 -4.85
N ARG A 332 26.23 -6.50 -4.96
CA ARG A 332 26.65 -7.81 -4.39
C ARG A 332 26.48 -7.85 -2.88
N SER A 333 26.87 -6.77 -2.19
CA SER A 333 26.70 -6.66 -0.73
C SER A 333 25.22 -6.70 -0.35
N THR A 334 24.34 -6.03 -1.10
CA THR A 334 22.88 -6.04 -0.88
C THR A 334 22.30 -7.45 -1.03
N LYS A 335 22.69 -8.18 -2.10
CA LYS A 335 22.30 -9.59 -2.29
C LYS A 335 22.75 -10.47 -1.12
N GLN A 336 23.97 -10.28 -0.65
CA GLN A 336 24.52 -11.05 0.47
C GLN A 336 23.81 -10.72 1.78
N LYS A 337 23.51 -9.43 2.05
CA LYS A 337 22.74 -9.01 3.23
C LYS A 337 21.35 -9.62 3.25
N LEU A 338 20.65 -9.63 2.11
CA LEU A 338 19.33 -10.26 2.00
C LEU A 338 19.41 -11.76 2.27
N MET A 339 20.39 -12.45 1.70
CA MET A 339 20.60 -13.89 1.94
C MET A 339 20.89 -14.18 3.42
N ASN A 340 21.75 -13.38 4.03
CA ASN A 340 22.06 -13.52 5.46
C ASN A 340 20.82 -13.28 6.33
N LEU A 341 20.00 -12.27 6.00
CA LEU A 341 18.76 -11.99 6.72
C LEU A 341 17.79 -13.18 6.68
N MET A 342 17.62 -13.79 5.51
CA MET A 342 16.69 -14.91 5.32
C MET A 342 17.19 -16.24 5.93
N THR A 343 18.49 -16.35 6.20
CA THR A 343 19.09 -17.53 6.85
C THR A 343 19.33 -17.34 8.34
N ALA A 344 19.37 -16.09 8.81
CA ALA A 344 19.59 -15.79 10.21
C ALA A 344 18.39 -16.22 11.08
N PRO A 345 18.64 -16.62 12.34
CA PRO A 345 17.56 -16.91 13.26
C PRO A 345 16.78 -15.64 13.64
N ILE A 346 15.49 -15.83 13.91
CA ILE A 346 14.61 -14.87 14.54
C ILE A 346 14.58 -15.21 16.02
N THR A 347 15.23 -14.39 16.84
CA THR A 347 15.51 -14.63 18.26
C THR A 347 14.54 -13.87 19.16
N GLY A 348 14.37 -14.29 20.42
CA GLY A 348 13.61 -13.59 21.44
C GLY A 348 12.10 -13.92 21.47
N PHE A 349 11.68 -14.98 20.77
CA PHE A 349 10.31 -15.48 20.79
C PHE A 349 10.15 -16.76 21.62
N GLY A 350 11.11 -17.10 22.41
CA GLY A 350 11.13 -18.27 23.29
C GLY A 350 12.57 -18.73 23.57
N GLU A 351 12.68 -19.93 24.15
CA GLU A 351 13.97 -20.57 24.43
C GLU A 351 14.72 -20.99 23.15
N ALA A 352 13.98 -21.33 22.10
CA ALA A 352 14.55 -21.77 20.83
C ALA A 352 14.41 -20.66 19.77
N ASP A 353 15.45 -20.53 18.96
CA ASP A 353 15.43 -19.66 17.80
C ASP A 353 14.47 -20.17 16.74
N ILE A 354 13.83 -19.25 16.03
CA ILE A 354 12.90 -19.52 14.93
C ILE A 354 13.59 -19.20 13.60
N HIS A 355 13.37 -20.02 12.59
CA HIS A 355 13.91 -19.78 11.25
C HIS A 355 12.80 -19.64 10.21
N PHE A 356 13.06 -18.92 9.13
CA PHE A 356 12.10 -18.74 8.04
C PHE A 356 11.59 -20.07 7.44
N VAL A 357 12.40 -21.11 7.48
CA VAL A 357 12.00 -22.45 7.03
C VAL A 357 10.83 -23.02 7.85
N GLU A 358 10.70 -22.66 9.11
CA GLU A 358 9.59 -23.10 9.96
C GLU A 358 8.25 -22.51 9.51
N PHE A 359 8.28 -21.36 8.88
CA PHE A 359 7.10 -20.73 8.25
C PHE A 359 6.80 -21.27 6.84
N GLY A 360 7.52 -22.30 6.40
CA GLY A 360 7.39 -22.85 5.06
C GLY A 360 8.19 -22.10 3.98
N ILE A 361 9.07 -21.16 4.34
CA ILE A 361 9.88 -20.41 3.38
C ILE A 361 11.19 -21.14 3.15
N LYS A 362 11.37 -21.79 2.00
CA LYS A 362 12.60 -22.51 1.61
C LYS A 362 13.31 -21.82 0.46
N THR A 363 14.62 -21.98 0.40
CA THR A 363 15.42 -21.54 -0.75
C THR A 363 15.62 -22.73 -1.71
N ALA A 364 15.21 -22.56 -2.95
CA ALA A 364 15.41 -23.54 -4.03
C ALA A 364 16.87 -23.52 -4.54
N VAL A 365 17.21 -24.48 -5.40
CA VAL A 365 18.57 -24.62 -5.95
C VAL A 365 18.99 -23.42 -6.80
N ASP A 366 18.03 -22.80 -7.51
CA ASP A 366 18.23 -21.56 -8.28
C ASP A 366 18.31 -20.31 -7.41
N GLY A 367 18.18 -20.50 -6.09
CA GLY A 367 18.19 -19.43 -5.10
C GLY A 367 16.85 -18.71 -4.93
N SER A 368 15.80 -19.06 -5.66
CA SER A 368 14.45 -18.51 -5.43
C SER A 368 13.87 -18.99 -4.10
N TYR A 369 12.92 -18.23 -3.54
CA TYR A 369 12.16 -18.68 -2.38
C TYR A 369 10.91 -19.42 -2.83
N VAL A 370 10.62 -20.53 -2.17
CA VAL A 370 9.46 -21.38 -2.47
C VAL A 370 8.71 -21.71 -1.20
N PHE A 371 7.39 -21.88 -1.32
CA PHE A 371 6.54 -22.27 -0.21
C PHE A 371 6.56 -23.80 -0.02
N ASP A 372 6.78 -24.25 1.21
CA ASP A 372 6.70 -25.66 1.61
C ASP A 372 5.52 -25.88 2.55
N GLN A 373 4.40 -26.31 1.97
CA GLN A 373 3.17 -26.61 2.67
C GLN A 373 3.36 -27.58 3.85
N THR A 374 4.16 -28.64 3.65
CA THR A 374 4.34 -29.68 4.68
C THR A 374 5.00 -29.12 5.94
N THR A 375 6.00 -28.27 5.79
CA THR A 375 6.70 -27.67 6.94
C THR A 375 5.80 -26.62 7.59
N PHE A 376 5.11 -25.81 6.82
CA PHE A 376 4.14 -24.82 7.30
C PHE A 376 3.04 -25.48 8.15
N ASP A 377 2.35 -26.50 7.61
CA ASP A 377 1.26 -27.21 8.30
C ASP A 377 1.75 -27.84 9.61
N ARG A 378 2.93 -28.45 9.58
CA ARG A 378 3.54 -29.03 10.79
C ARG A 378 3.80 -27.98 11.86
N THR A 379 4.34 -26.83 11.49
CA THR A 379 4.60 -25.75 12.45
C THR A 379 3.30 -25.17 12.98
N PHE A 380 2.32 -24.95 12.11
CA PHE A 380 1.01 -24.42 12.53
C PHE A 380 0.29 -25.38 13.49
N LEU A 381 0.38 -26.69 13.27
CA LEU A 381 -0.26 -27.67 14.12
C LEU A 381 0.41 -27.79 15.50
N ASN A 382 1.76 -27.70 15.56
CA ASN A 382 2.49 -28.02 16.79
C ASN A 382 2.92 -26.78 17.60
N ALA A 383 3.05 -25.62 16.96
CA ALA A 383 3.56 -24.38 17.58
C ALA A 383 3.05 -23.14 16.82
N PRO A 384 1.72 -22.90 16.78
CA PRO A 384 1.13 -21.78 16.04
C PRO A 384 1.62 -20.41 16.54
N GLU A 385 1.98 -20.30 17.82
CA GLU A 385 2.55 -19.10 18.44
C GLU A 385 3.87 -18.63 17.81
N LYS A 386 4.58 -19.51 17.11
CA LYS A 386 5.80 -19.12 16.36
C LYS A 386 5.50 -18.12 15.25
N PHE A 387 4.28 -18.14 14.70
CA PHE A 387 3.89 -17.23 13.64
C PHE A 387 3.78 -15.77 14.08
N ASP A 388 3.72 -15.49 15.40
CA ASP A 388 3.86 -14.12 15.93
C ASP A 388 5.18 -13.48 15.47
N ALA A 389 6.25 -14.30 15.39
CA ALA A 389 7.57 -13.85 14.96
C ALA A 389 7.63 -13.39 13.49
N LEU A 390 6.61 -13.62 12.69
CA LEU A 390 6.54 -13.05 11.35
C LEU A 390 6.24 -11.55 11.38
N THR A 391 5.27 -11.13 12.20
CA THR A 391 4.60 -9.83 12.04
C THR A 391 4.68 -8.91 13.25
N GLN A 392 4.89 -9.45 14.46
CA GLN A 392 4.85 -8.69 15.71
C GLN A 392 6.15 -8.77 16.48
N ASP A 393 6.69 -7.60 16.87
CA ASP A 393 7.71 -7.53 17.88
C ASP A 393 7.08 -7.89 19.24
N LYS A 394 7.81 -8.61 20.07
CA LYS A 394 7.31 -9.08 21.35
C LYS A 394 8.38 -8.92 22.43
N ALA A 395 7.98 -8.37 23.56
CA ALA A 395 8.85 -8.33 24.73
C ALA A 395 8.07 -8.88 25.93
N TYR A 396 8.65 -9.85 26.65
CA TYR A 396 8.02 -10.48 27.80
C TYR A 396 9.04 -11.15 28.72
N ALA A 397 8.65 -11.45 29.93
CA ALA A 397 9.48 -12.15 30.90
C ALA A 397 8.98 -13.58 31.15
N SER A 398 9.83 -14.41 31.75
CA SER A 398 9.49 -15.76 32.21
C SER A 398 8.41 -15.78 33.30
N ASP A 399 8.31 -14.70 34.08
CA ASP A 399 7.22 -14.51 35.04
C ASP A 399 6.09 -13.69 34.38
N PRO A 400 4.85 -14.24 34.30
CA PRO A 400 3.70 -13.54 33.70
C PRO A 400 3.25 -12.28 34.45
N ASN A 401 3.71 -12.06 35.69
CA ASN A 401 3.41 -10.86 36.46
C ASN A 401 4.40 -9.71 36.19
N VAL A 402 5.38 -9.93 35.32
CA VAL A 402 6.36 -8.93 34.90
C VAL A 402 6.01 -8.41 33.54
N PHE A 403 5.74 -7.11 33.46
CA PHE A 403 5.45 -6.43 32.19
C PHE A 403 6.73 -5.88 31.58
N VAL A 404 7.01 -6.23 30.34
CA VAL A 404 8.23 -5.80 29.62
C VAL A 404 7.86 -4.89 28.45
N TYR A 405 8.51 -3.74 28.39
CA TYR A 405 8.41 -2.79 27.28
C TYR A 405 9.78 -2.68 26.61
N ALA A 406 9.82 -2.92 25.31
CA ALA A 406 11.01 -2.69 24.49
C ALA A 406 10.56 -1.93 23.23
N ALA A 407 10.84 -0.62 23.22
CA ALA A 407 10.55 0.20 22.05
C ALA A 407 11.28 -0.35 20.81
N THR A 408 10.69 -0.16 19.63
CA THR A 408 11.28 -0.62 18.35
C THR A 408 12.62 0.01 18.05
N ASP A 409 12.84 1.23 18.56
CA ASP A 409 14.09 2.00 18.46
C ASP A 409 15.05 1.77 19.65
N SER A 410 14.70 0.87 20.58
CA SER A 410 15.60 0.55 21.69
C SER A 410 16.82 -0.23 21.19
N ASP A 411 17.99 0.12 21.69
CA ASP A 411 19.25 -0.55 21.34
C ASP A 411 19.40 -1.94 22.00
N VAL A 412 18.39 -2.43 22.73
CA VAL A 412 18.43 -3.77 23.33
C VAL A 412 18.42 -4.81 22.21
N PRO A 413 19.41 -5.71 22.17
CA PRO A 413 19.47 -6.75 21.14
C PRO A 413 18.27 -7.69 21.20
N SER A 414 17.85 -8.21 20.05
CA SER A 414 16.88 -9.30 20.06
C SER A 414 17.48 -10.58 20.62
N GLY A 415 16.71 -11.30 21.46
CA GLY A 415 17.15 -12.54 22.05
C GLY A 415 16.62 -12.76 23.47
N LYS A 416 17.17 -13.78 24.12
CA LYS A 416 16.95 -14.05 25.53
C LYS A 416 17.98 -13.27 26.36
N HIS A 417 17.51 -12.52 27.34
CA HIS A 417 18.31 -11.80 28.32
C HIS A 417 18.04 -12.36 29.71
N THR A 418 19.04 -12.30 30.59
CA THR A 418 18.86 -12.72 31.98
C THR A 418 19.02 -11.51 32.87
N PHE A 419 18.02 -11.21 33.67
CA PHE A 419 18.13 -10.25 34.77
C PHE A 419 18.52 -11.01 36.02
N THR A 420 19.55 -10.51 36.74
CA THR A 420 20.02 -11.07 38.00
C THR A 420 19.66 -10.09 39.12
N ASP A 421 18.78 -10.52 40.00
CA ASP A 421 18.23 -9.69 41.08
C ASP A 421 19.28 -9.32 42.15
N SER A 422 20.27 -10.18 42.39
CA SER A 422 21.26 -9.99 43.47
C SER A 422 22.19 -8.78 43.24
N ASP A 423 22.31 -8.27 42.02
CA ASP A 423 23.19 -7.16 41.65
C ASP A 423 22.56 -6.17 40.64
N ASP A 424 21.26 -6.30 40.43
CA ASP A 424 20.46 -5.46 39.51
C ASP A 424 21.08 -5.36 38.10
N LYS A 425 21.46 -6.49 37.51
CA LYS A 425 22.08 -6.54 36.20
C LYS A 425 21.27 -7.28 35.16
N LEU A 426 21.21 -6.71 33.96
CA LEU A 426 20.70 -7.34 32.75
C LEU A 426 21.88 -7.84 31.91
N ASN A 427 21.95 -9.14 31.69
CA ASN A 427 22.87 -9.74 30.73
C ASN A 427 22.18 -9.88 29.38
N ALA A 428 22.61 -9.06 28.44
CA ALA A 428 22.09 -9.00 27.07
C ALA A 428 23.01 -9.73 26.06
N GLY A 429 23.49 -10.89 26.41
CA GLY A 429 24.29 -11.76 25.55
C GLY A 429 25.64 -11.12 25.18
N THR A 430 25.86 -10.89 23.87
CA THR A 430 27.17 -10.38 23.38
C THR A 430 27.52 -8.96 23.80
N THR A 431 26.54 -8.17 24.25
CA THR A 431 26.74 -6.78 24.69
C THR A 431 27.16 -6.66 26.15
N GLY A 432 27.21 -7.80 26.87
CA GLY A 432 27.61 -7.90 28.26
C GLY A 432 26.55 -7.44 29.27
N GLU A 433 26.94 -7.40 30.53
CA GLU A 433 26.07 -7.00 31.62
C GLU A 433 25.85 -5.48 31.66
N LYS A 434 24.60 -5.06 31.86
CA LYS A 434 24.18 -3.67 32.02
C LYS A 434 23.53 -3.47 33.38
N SER A 435 23.96 -2.49 34.11
CA SER A 435 23.33 -2.15 35.39
C SER A 435 21.95 -1.59 35.19
N MET A 436 20.98 -2.13 35.92
CA MET A 436 19.61 -1.66 35.95
C MET A 436 19.39 -0.81 37.21
N SER A 437 18.46 0.10 37.13
CA SER A 437 17.97 0.84 38.30
C SER A 437 16.44 0.89 38.26
N PHE A 438 15.80 0.85 39.41
CA PHE A 438 14.35 0.91 39.45
C PHE A 438 13.85 2.25 40.04
N THR A 439 12.65 2.61 39.66
CA THR A 439 11.89 3.76 40.17
C THR A 439 10.50 3.30 40.63
N GLY A 440 9.88 4.07 41.49
CA GLY A 440 8.53 3.75 42.00
C GLY A 440 8.56 3.18 43.41
N SER A 441 7.37 3.09 43.99
CA SER A 441 7.12 2.47 45.31
C SER A 441 6.11 1.29 45.22
N GLY A 442 5.91 0.82 43.97
CA GLY A 442 5.05 -0.25 43.53
C GLY A 442 3.99 0.25 42.54
N PRO A 443 3.96 -0.22 41.25
CA PRO A 443 4.95 -1.13 40.66
C PRO A 443 6.33 -0.52 40.53
N PHE A 444 7.37 -1.37 40.51
CA PHE A 444 8.76 -0.99 40.35
C PHE A 444 9.16 -1.12 38.89
N ALA A 445 9.59 -0.02 38.27
CA ALA A 445 10.01 0.03 36.89
C ALA A 445 11.55 -0.01 36.79
N PHE A 446 12.08 -1.12 36.31
CA PHE A 446 13.51 -1.32 36.07
C PHE A 446 13.92 -0.83 34.68
N SER A 447 14.93 0.00 34.60
CA SER A 447 15.44 0.58 33.36
C SER A 447 16.95 0.76 33.38
N THR A 448 17.54 0.96 32.22
CA THR A 448 18.95 1.29 32.06
C THR A 448 19.16 2.37 31.00
N PRO A 449 20.09 3.32 31.22
CA PRO A 449 20.46 4.30 30.18
C PRO A 449 21.14 3.66 28.96
N ASP A 450 21.72 2.46 29.13
CA ASP A 450 22.37 1.73 28.03
C ASP A 450 21.38 1.25 26.95
N TYR A 451 20.10 1.06 27.33
CA TYR A 451 19.02 0.64 26.41
C TYR A 451 17.81 1.56 26.57
N PRO A 452 17.82 2.77 25.99
CA PRO A 452 16.69 3.67 26.03
C PRO A 452 15.42 3.00 25.49
N GLY A 453 14.28 3.22 26.15
CA GLY A 453 13.01 2.61 25.76
C GLY A 453 12.82 1.13 26.14
N PHE A 454 13.80 0.52 26.84
CA PHE A 454 13.65 -0.79 27.45
C PHE A 454 13.35 -0.64 28.94
N VAL A 455 12.21 -1.15 29.38
CA VAL A 455 11.74 -1.09 30.77
C VAL A 455 11.01 -2.38 31.10
N PHE A 456 11.21 -2.94 32.29
CA PHE A 456 10.29 -3.94 32.81
C PHE A 456 9.75 -3.54 34.18
N GLU A 457 8.49 -3.87 34.43
CA GLU A 457 7.77 -3.51 35.64
C GLU A 457 7.40 -4.75 36.46
N THR A 458 7.61 -4.69 37.76
CA THR A 458 7.33 -5.77 38.71
C THR A 458 6.58 -5.24 39.92
N ALA A 459 5.92 -6.14 40.66
CA ALA A 459 5.27 -5.81 41.92
C ALA A 459 6.29 -5.68 43.09
N SER A 460 7.51 -6.16 42.94
CA SER A 460 8.56 -6.19 43.98
C SER A 460 9.82 -5.46 43.48
N SER A 461 10.52 -4.80 44.38
CA SER A 461 11.87 -4.28 44.14
C SER A 461 12.94 -5.38 44.08
N THR A 462 12.60 -6.60 44.46
CA THR A 462 13.45 -7.79 44.39
C THR A 462 12.65 -8.92 43.71
N PRO A 463 12.52 -8.89 42.37
CA PRO A 463 11.65 -9.81 41.63
C PRO A 463 12.24 -11.24 41.52
N GLY A 464 13.50 -11.44 41.91
CA GLY A 464 14.26 -12.65 41.62
C GLY A 464 14.85 -12.64 40.20
N ASP A 465 15.62 -13.70 39.91
CA ASP A 465 16.23 -13.84 38.57
C ASP A 465 15.16 -14.10 37.51
N LEU A 466 15.22 -13.33 36.43
CA LEU A 466 14.23 -13.38 35.35
C LEU A 466 14.90 -13.68 33.99
N SER A 467 14.23 -14.51 33.20
CA SER A 467 14.50 -14.55 31.76
C SER A 467 13.60 -13.56 31.05
N ILE A 468 14.20 -12.63 30.30
CA ILE A 468 13.49 -11.60 29.54
C ILE A 468 13.74 -11.87 28.05
N TYR A 469 12.69 -11.89 27.26
CA TYR A 469 12.74 -12.16 25.83
C TYR A 469 12.39 -10.90 25.08
N VAL A 470 13.25 -10.48 24.14
CA VAL A 470 13.02 -9.35 23.25
C VAL A 470 13.09 -9.86 21.82
N GLY A 471 11.94 -10.07 21.22
CA GLY A 471 11.79 -10.57 19.86
C GLY A 471 11.61 -9.42 18.87
N ARG A 472 12.46 -9.39 17.83
CA ARG A 472 12.27 -8.54 16.66
C ARG A 472 11.76 -9.42 15.51
N SER A 473 10.57 -9.14 15.04
CA SER A 473 9.88 -9.94 14.02
C SER A 473 10.60 -9.92 12.67
N ALA A 474 10.25 -10.86 11.82
CA ALA A 474 10.70 -10.88 10.42
C ALA A 474 10.33 -9.59 9.70
N LYS A 475 9.13 -9.04 9.96
CA LYS A 475 8.69 -7.74 9.46
C LYS A 475 9.66 -6.63 9.82
N THR A 476 9.98 -6.47 11.10
CA THR A 476 10.90 -5.43 11.57
C THR A 476 12.29 -5.60 10.96
N LYS A 477 12.82 -6.83 10.92
CA LYS A 477 14.12 -7.11 10.30
C LYS A 477 14.16 -6.80 8.80
N LEU A 478 13.09 -7.11 8.05
CA LEU A 478 12.98 -6.77 6.63
C LEU A 478 12.82 -5.25 6.43
N PHE A 479 12.02 -4.61 7.27
CA PHE A 479 11.85 -3.15 7.24
C PHE A 479 13.20 -2.44 7.50
N ASP A 480 13.95 -2.88 8.51
CA ASP A 480 15.25 -2.31 8.86
C ASP A 480 16.27 -2.52 7.73
N PHE A 481 16.26 -3.69 7.08
CA PHE A 481 17.10 -3.96 5.91
C PHE A 481 16.88 -2.93 4.79
N PHE A 482 15.63 -2.64 4.45
CA PHE A 482 15.31 -1.63 3.43
C PHE A 482 15.60 -0.21 3.92
N SER A 483 15.26 0.10 5.18
CA SER A 483 15.46 1.42 5.76
C SER A 483 16.94 1.79 5.86
N GLU A 484 17.81 0.86 6.26
CA GLU A 484 19.26 1.06 6.27
C GLU A 484 19.79 1.33 4.85
N ALA A 485 19.29 0.56 3.87
CA ALA A 485 19.69 0.73 2.48
C ALA A 485 19.25 2.07 1.88
N LEU A 486 18.08 2.59 2.30
CA LEU A 486 17.47 3.83 1.81
C LEU A 486 17.86 5.08 2.61
N ALA A 487 18.63 4.93 3.69
CA ALA A 487 19.03 6.04 4.55
C ALA A 487 19.83 7.09 3.76
N SER A 488 19.56 8.37 4.01
CA SER A 488 20.19 9.50 3.32
C SER A 488 21.72 9.58 3.51
N THR A 489 22.24 8.95 4.56
CA THR A 489 23.67 8.81 4.86
C THR A 489 24.16 7.38 4.59
N GLY A 490 23.32 6.55 3.98
CA GLY A 490 23.60 5.14 3.74
C GLY A 490 24.58 4.88 2.60
N ASN A 491 25.00 3.63 2.50
CA ASN A 491 25.95 3.19 1.48
C ASN A 491 25.44 3.37 0.04
N HIS A 492 24.11 3.38 -0.16
CA HIS A 492 23.50 3.67 -1.45
C HIS A 492 23.86 5.08 -1.93
N GLU A 493 23.52 6.09 -1.12
CA GLU A 493 23.76 7.51 -1.45
C GLU A 493 25.25 7.81 -1.62
N THR A 494 26.09 7.23 -0.76
CA THR A 494 27.56 7.35 -0.87
C THR A 494 28.07 6.75 -2.20
N THR A 495 27.49 5.62 -2.64
CA THR A 495 27.85 4.98 -3.91
C THR A 495 27.39 5.84 -5.10
N VAL A 496 26.20 6.41 -5.06
CA VAL A 496 25.67 7.32 -6.09
C VAL A 496 26.56 8.56 -6.20
N ALA A 497 26.86 9.23 -5.09
CA ALA A 497 27.74 10.40 -5.07
C ALA A 497 29.12 10.09 -5.70
N GLY A 498 29.69 8.93 -5.40
CA GLY A 498 30.94 8.49 -6.01
C GLY A 498 30.85 8.27 -7.53
N TYR A 499 29.70 7.86 -8.06
CA TYR A 499 29.48 7.79 -9.52
C TYR A 499 29.27 9.16 -10.13
N GLU A 500 28.54 10.06 -9.48
CA GLU A 500 28.33 11.45 -9.94
C GLU A 500 29.65 12.22 -10.03
N ASP A 501 30.50 12.12 -9.01
CA ASP A 501 31.86 12.70 -9.02
C ASP A 501 32.69 12.17 -10.19
N ARG A 502 32.59 10.86 -10.44
CA ARG A 502 33.32 10.22 -11.55
C ARG A 502 32.78 10.65 -12.91
N SER A 503 31.45 10.77 -13.07
CA SER A 503 30.83 11.28 -14.30
C SER A 503 31.27 12.70 -14.57
N SER A 504 31.23 13.61 -13.60
CA SER A 504 31.71 14.99 -13.69
C SER A 504 33.18 15.08 -14.05
N SER A 505 34.01 14.18 -13.48
CA SER A 505 35.45 14.12 -13.84
C SER A 505 35.67 13.69 -15.29
N LEU A 506 34.87 12.73 -15.79
CA LEU A 506 34.94 12.26 -17.18
C LEU A 506 34.43 13.33 -18.15
N GLU A 507 33.37 14.05 -17.80
CA GLU A 507 32.88 15.19 -18.58
C GLU A 507 33.92 16.32 -18.70
N SER A 508 34.61 16.64 -17.59
CA SER A 508 35.71 17.57 -17.60
C SER A 508 36.86 17.11 -18.51
N LYS A 509 37.12 15.78 -18.60
CA LYS A 509 38.11 15.22 -19.53
C LYS A 509 37.66 15.35 -20.99
N LEU A 510 36.39 15.06 -21.28
CA LEU A 510 35.83 15.23 -22.63
C LEU A 510 35.95 16.69 -23.08
N THR A 511 35.57 17.63 -22.20
CA THR A 511 35.74 19.08 -22.50
C THR A 511 37.19 19.45 -22.84
N LYS A 512 38.17 18.89 -22.12
CA LYS A 512 39.60 19.12 -22.43
C LYS A 512 40.03 18.47 -23.75
N ILE A 513 39.46 17.31 -24.09
CA ILE A 513 39.71 16.63 -25.37
C ILE A 513 39.14 17.48 -26.51
N ASP A 514 37.92 18.00 -26.38
CA ASP A 514 37.27 18.87 -27.37
C ASP A 514 38.07 20.18 -27.57
N GLN A 515 38.57 20.77 -26.48
CA GLN A 515 39.47 21.94 -26.58
C GLN A 515 40.77 21.61 -27.31
N ARG A 516 41.35 20.42 -27.03
CA ARG A 516 42.57 19.98 -27.75
C ARG A 516 42.28 19.69 -29.22
N GLU A 517 41.13 19.08 -29.53
CA GLU A 517 40.66 18.86 -30.90
C GLU A 517 40.61 20.18 -31.69
N ALA A 518 39.94 21.19 -31.11
CA ALA A 518 39.86 22.52 -31.71
C ALA A 518 41.24 23.20 -31.91
N LEU A 519 42.14 23.05 -30.94
CA LEU A 519 43.51 23.58 -31.05
C LEU A 519 44.32 22.88 -32.15
N LEU A 520 44.23 21.55 -32.26
CA LEU A 520 44.88 20.77 -33.31
C LEU A 520 44.35 21.15 -34.70
N GLN A 521 43.02 21.29 -34.81
CA GLN A 521 42.35 21.70 -36.05
C GLN A 521 42.84 23.07 -36.50
N ALA A 522 42.89 24.05 -35.60
CA ALA A 522 43.41 25.38 -35.88
C ALA A 522 44.92 25.36 -36.28
N MET A 523 45.73 24.57 -35.57
CA MET A 523 47.16 24.42 -35.82
C MET A 523 47.44 23.78 -37.21
N TYR A 524 46.77 22.66 -37.52
CA TYR A 524 46.96 22.00 -38.81
C TYR A 524 46.40 22.82 -39.95
N THR A 525 45.23 23.46 -39.79
CA THR A 525 44.67 24.38 -40.79
C THR A 525 45.70 25.52 -41.13
N LYS A 526 46.28 26.10 -40.07
CA LYS A 526 47.29 27.13 -40.25
C LYS A 526 48.54 26.61 -41.00
N ARG A 527 49.08 25.45 -40.58
CA ARG A 527 50.27 24.83 -41.24
C ARG A 527 50.01 24.51 -42.70
N PHE A 528 48.85 23.88 -43.01
CA PHE A 528 48.53 23.58 -44.41
C PHE A 528 48.24 24.81 -45.22
N SER A 529 47.63 25.87 -44.64
CA SER A 529 47.43 27.15 -45.31
C SER A 529 48.75 27.84 -45.61
N GLU A 530 49.77 27.76 -44.73
CA GLU A 530 51.09 28.28 -44.95
C GLU A 530 51.83 27.49 -46.03
N MET A 531 51.72 26.17 -46.05
CA MET A 531 52.26 25.30 -47.09
C MET A 531 51.67 25.63 -48.48
N GLU A 532 50.35 25.81 -48.57
CA GLU A 532 49.66 26.21 -49.80
C GLU A 532 50.17 27.56 -50.36
N LYS A 533 50.44 28.54 -49.48
CA LYS A 533 51.02 29.80 -49.89
C LYS A 533 52.40 29.61 -50.55
N VAL A 534 53.20 28.69 -49.98
CA VAL A 534 54.55 28.39 -50.56
C VAL A 534 54.39 27.65 -51.88
N VAL A 535 53.51 26.69 -52.01
CA VAL A 535 53.23 25.96 -53.26
C VAL A 535 52.75 26.93 -54.36
N ASN A 536 51.76 27.80 -54.02
CA ASN A 536 51.30 28.84 -54.97
C ASN A 536 52.41 29.77 -55.44
N ALA A 537 53.29 30.22 -54.54
CA ALA A 537 54.41 31.05 -54.88
C ALA A 537 55.43 30.31 -55.80
N SER A 538 55.61 28.99 -55.51
CA SER A 538 56.48 28.15 -56.36
C SER A 538 55.91 27.94 -57.78
N THR A 539 54.58 27.61 -57.84
CA THR A 539 53.90 27.45 -59.15
C THR A 539 53.87 28.71 -59.95
N SER A 540 53.62 29.87 -59.32
CA SER A 540 53.69 31.18 -59.97
C SER A 540 55.13 31.51 -60.51
N SER A 541 56.16 31.06 -59.77
CA SER A 541 57.54 31.20 -60.19
C SER A 541 57.88 30.28 -61.39
N GLU A 542 57.35 29.07 -61.40
CA GLU A 542 57.47 28.09 -62.48
C GLU A 542 56.76 28.58 -63.76
N GLU A 543 55.54 29.10 -63.63
CA GLU A 543 54.81 29.73 -64.74
C GLU A 543 55.58 30.93 -65.32
N TYR A 544 56.17 31.77 -64.46
CA TYR A 544 56.96 32.90 -64.87
C TYR A 544 58.23 32.44 -65.63
N ILE A 545 58.94 31.43 -65.13
CA ILE A 545 60.09 30.85 -65.80
C ILE A 545 59.68 30.22 -67.13
N THR A 546 58.57 29.52 -67.21
CA THR A 546 58.04 28.92 -68.44
C THR A 546 57.68 29.98 -69.45
N GLN A 547 57.05 31.09 -69.06
CA GLN A 547 56.77 32.22 -69.93
C GLN A 547 58.05 32.86 -70.44
N LEU A 548 59.12 33.00 -69.64
CA LEU A 548 60.41 33.48 -70.03
C LEU A 548 61.10 32.56 -71.05
N VAL A 549 61.08 31.27 -70.84
CA VAL A 549 61.59 30.24 -71.73
C VAL A 549 60.85 30.22 -73.09
N ASP A 550 59.50 30.30 -73.02
CA ASP A 550 58.65 30.39 -74.21
C ASP A 550 58.88 31.69 -75.01
N GLY A 551 59.17 32.80 -74.32
CA GLY A 551 59.52 34.04 -74.91
C GLY A 551 60.90 33.97 -75.60
N TRP A 552 61.85 33.27 -75.02
CA TRP A 552 63.19 33.04 -75.63
C TRP A 552 63.13 32.09 -76.82
N ASN A 553 62.28 31.09 -76.81
CA ASN A 553 62.10 30.13 -77.91
C ASN A 553 61.36 30.74 -79.14
N LYS A 554 60.70 31.90 -78.96
CA LYS A 554 59.97 32.62 -80.02
C LYS A 554 60.71 33.78 -80.63
N SER A 555 61.92 34.13 -80.17
CA SER A 555 62.83 35.11 -80.73
C SER A 555 63.99 34.42 -81.47
#